data_825827cf38ac86b64d1545198b33d803
#
_entry.id   825827cf38ac86b64d1545198b33d803
#
_cell.length_a   1.000
_cell.length_b   1.000
_cell.length_c   1.000
_cell.angle_alpha   90.00
_cell.angle_beta   90.00
_cell.angle_gamma   90.00
#
_symmetry.space_group_name_H-M   'P 1'
#
loop_
_entity.id
_entity.type
_entity.pdbx_description
1 polymer ?
#
loop_
_entity_poly.entity_id
_entity_poly.type
_entity_poly.pdbx_seq_one_letter_code
_entity_poly.pdbx_strand_id
1 'polypeptide(L)'
;MRNSIKRLYTISFLFSIILYQTFSCKPSVGVQVSDGEKVNVKFSITGILEEPVSTIASVSGGIGTNNNTLNSKSTIEGKDFIIEGSIGNSDNNEHIKSKIKQAATYTPIPPGIRVRLLIYEIAADGSEIFKSNLGVPVQQDFFAITLEKNRNYKFYAYSYNSFTTYPPSPANENNPVIITANDNALIYAGGSIALLNDPVHVNVIFRHVTSRISVGVDAQSYFAYEITAININLNNVPLTTHNLDLRTGNLVGNVQTTINSNLSFDFASFENSPAKMLSQNRLYTSSTLSGYSYTINSLEVRKNGVNEVLIYNDNPRSITVSGFSRPLTTVYFSRNYIYPAVNIGNNSWAKGNLYYDLAPQLSADKRYRFAEPLTVKQTENCNYYFDWNSLIPRSESSSPAGDPCSLVYPVGKWKTPSEEDYQTLIANSTRSNEGAGAVKFTNISAAQPLVFHQAGWLFGLGCISATNDTDGQYWTSSQTSLGTLGRIFEIGNETGGPRTEFDSEAKSTGASVRCVRVK
;
A
#
# COMPACT_ATOMS: atom_id res chain seq x y z
N MET A 1 -43.70 19.22 43.10
CA MET A 1 -42.69 18.29 42.60
C MET A 1 -41.77 18.84 41.47
N ARG A 2 -42.14 19.86 40.70
CA ARG A 2 -41.37 20.36 39.54
C ARG A 2 -40.20 21.32 39.91
N ASN A 3 -40.20 21.90 41.09
CA ASN A 3 -39.16 22.87 41.51
C ASN A 3 -37.98 22.26 42.28
N SER A 4 -38.11 21.03 42.78
CA SER A 4 -37.02 20.34 43.50
C SER A 4 -36.00 19.71 42.54
N ILE A 5 -36.42 19.30 41.37
CA ILE A 5 -35.57 18.66 40.37
C ILE A 5 -34.59 19.67 39.71
N LYS A 6 -35.05 20.92 39.48
CA LYS A 6 -34.20 21.98 38.91
C LYS A 6 -33.02 22.39 39.84
N ARG A 7 -33.23 22.34 41.16
CA ARG A 7 -32.16 22.66 42.12
C ARG A 7 -31.10 21.55 42.21
N LEU A 8 -31.48 20.30 42.00
CA LEU A 8 -30.53 19.17 42.01
C LEU A 8 -29.57 19.20 40.81
N TYR A 9 -30.09 19.57 39.63
CA TYR A 9 -29.26 19.67 38.43
C TYR A 9 -28.28 20.84 38.49
N THR A 10 -28.68 21.96 39.08
CA THR A 10 -27.78 23.14 39.19
C THR A 10 -26.64 22.89 40.18
N ILE A 11 -26.87 22.16 41.25
CA ILE A 11 -25.83 21.82 42.23
C ILE A 11 -24.90 20.75 41.66
N SER A 12 -25.39 19.77 40.93
CA SER A 12 -24.57 18.74 40.25
C SER A 12 -23.69 19.35 39.16
N PHE A 13 -24.19 20.35 38.42
CA PHE A 13 -23.42 21.02 37.37
C PHE A 13 -22.30 21.92 37.95
N LEU A 14 -22.57 22.61 39.07
CA LEU A 14 -21.53 23.39 39.76
C LEU A 14 -20.46 22.51 40.40
N PHE A 15 -20.79 21.32 40.92
CA PHE A 15 -19.83 20.40 41.46
C PHE A 15 -18.92 19.78 40.35
N SER A 16 -19.50 19.52 39.16
CA SER A 16 -18.72 19.06 38.01
C SER A 16 -17.72 20.11 37.50
N ILE A 17 -18.10 21.40 37.52
CA ILE A 17 -17.20 22.49 37.08
C ILE A 17 -16.06 22.72 38.10
N ILE A 18 -16.34 22.57 39.40
CA ILE A 18 -15.29 22.69 40.44
C ILE A 18 -14.31 21.52 40.40
N LEU A 19 -14.76 20.28 40.07
CA LEU A 19 -13.87 19.13 39.91
C LEU A 19 -12.98 19.24 38.67
N TYR A 20 -13.42 19.95 37.62
CA TYR A 20 -12.59 20.15 36.42
C TYR A 20 -11.48 21.20 36.58
N GLN A 21 -11.59 22.08 37.55
CA GLN A 21 -10.57 23.13 37.79
C GLN A 21 -9.39 22.67 38.65
N THR A 22 -9.48 21.52 39.34
CA THR A 22 -8.42 21.05 40.24
C THR A 22 -7.37 20.14 39.59
N PHE A 23 -7.50 19.79 38.29
CA PHE A 23 -6.55 18.92 37.58
C PHE A 23 -5.69 19.64 36.54
N SER A 24 -5.60 20.97 36.58
CA SER A 24 -4.64 21.72 35.76
C SER A 24 -3.30 21.96 36.49
N CYS A 25 -2.78 20.98 37.19
CA CYS A 25 -1.36 20.96 37.53
C CYS A 25 -0.61 20.32 36.37
N LYS A 26 -0.04 21.15 35.47
CA LYS A 26 1.02 20.72 34.57
C LYS A 26 2.18 20.21 35.46
N PRO A 27 2.59 18.96 35.39
CA PRO A 27 3.81 18.57 36.08
C PRO A 27 4.98 19.19 35.31
N SER A 28 5.50 20.30 35.79
CA SER A 28 6.84 20.75 35.43
C SER A 28 7.82 19.78 36.07
N VAL A 29 8.25 18.76 35.32
CA VAL A 29 9.35 17.92 35.75
C VAL A 29 10.63 18.73 35.59
N GLY A 30 10.90 19.59 36.58
CA GLY A 30 12.18 20.27 36.68
C GLY A 30 13.17 19.35 37.39
N VAL A 31 14.19 18.88 36.69
CA VAL A 31 15.36 18.25 37.28
C VAL A 31 16.38 19.34 37.60
N GLN A 32 16.70 19.60 38.88
CA GLN A 32 17.77 20.52 39.28
C GLN A 32 19.14 19.85 39.14
N VAL A 33 20.04 20.51 38.43
CA VAL A 33 21.44 20.13 38.33
C VAL A 33 22.30 21.33 38.75
N SER A 34 22.99 21.20 39.91
CA SER A 34 24.06 22.00 40.53
C SER A 34 24.22 23.54 40.38
N ASP A 35 25.05 24.14 41.26
CA ASP A 35 25.17 25.56 41.62
C ASP A 35 25.66 26.61 40.60
N GLY A 36 25.41 26.46 39.28
CA GLY A 36 25.70 27.44 38.27
C GLY A 36 24.46 28.23 37.81
N GLU A 37 24.66 29.36 37.08
CA GLU A 37 23.59 30.04 36.37
C GLU A 37 22.87 29.03 35.42
N LYS A 38 21.56 28.93 35.56
CA LYS A 38 20.75 27.87 34.89
C LYS A 38 20.02 28.41 33.71
N VAL A 39 19.90 27.58 32.67
CA VAL A 39 19.21 27.90 31.40
C VAL A 39 18.10 26.84 31.17
N ASN A 40 16.93 27.32 30.75
CA ASN A 40 15.83 26.42 30.38
C ASN A 40 16.01 25.95 28.93
N VAL A 41 16.11 24.65 28.75
CA VAL A 41 16.20 24.00 27.43
C VAL A 41 14.84 23.36 27.10
N LYS A 42 14.23 23.83 26.04
CA LYS A 42 12.93 23.37 25.54
C LYS A 42 13.13 22.41 24.38
N PHE A 43 12.67 21.18 24.54
CA PHE A 43 12.72 20.16 23.50
C PHE A 43 11.37 20.05 22.78
N SER A 44 11.36 20.35 21.49
CA SER A 44 10.21 20.17 20.61
C SER A 44 10.42 18.95 19.72
N ILE A 45 9.51 18.00 19.74
CA ILE A 45 9.58 16.81 18.90
C ILE A 45 8.86 17.12 17.59
N THR A 46 9.64 17.26 16.53
CA THR A 46 9.13 17.62 15.19
C THR A 46 8.47 16.43 14.51
N GLY A 47 9.04 15.25 14.63
CA GLY A 47 8.53 14.05 13.98
C GLY A 47 9.60 13.02 13.67
N ILE A 48 9.23 12.04 12.85
CA ILE A 48 10.13 11.03 12.30
C ILE A 48 10.47 11.45 10.88
N LEU A 49 11.76 11.59 10.59
CA LEU A 49 12.24 11.78 9.23
C LEU A 49 12.02 10.47 8.47
N GLU A 50 11.07 10.50 7.55
CA GLU A 50 10.94 9.44 6.55
C GLU A 50 12.04 9.70 5.52
N GLU A 51 13.01 8.81 5.44
CA GLU A 51 14.01 8.92 4.39
C GLU A 51 13.29 8.92 3.05
N PRO A 52 13.50 9.93 2.19
CA PRO A 52 13.00 9.85 0.84
C PRO A 52 13.58 8.56 0.29
N VAL A 53 12.76 7.77 -0.37
CA VAL A 53 13.24 6.61 -1.12
C VAL A 53 14.32 7.14 -2.02
N SER A 54 15.55 6.97 -1.60
CA SER A 54 16.69 7.53 -2.27
C SER A 54 16.66 6.98 -3.69
N THR A 55 16.38 7.83 -4.66
CA THR A 55 17.13 7.77 -5.89
C THR A 55 18.55 7.50 -5.46
N ILE A 56 19.00 6.26 -5.63
CA ILE A 56 20.36 5.82 -5.36
C ILE A 56 21.25 6.94 -5.90
N ALA A 57 21.96 7.60 -4.98
CA ALA A 57 22.96 8.57 -5.37
C ALA A 57 23.87 7.83 -6.36
N SER A 58 23.83 8.27 -7.60
CA SER A 58 24.74 7.81 -8.62
C SER A 58 26.14 8.11 -8.11
N VAL A 59 26.81 7.09 -7.61
CA VAL A 59 28.26 7.12 -7.50
C VAL A 59 28.75 7.30 -8.92
N SER A 60 29.29 8.48 -9.20
CA SER A 60 29.87 8.85 -10.47
C SER A 60 31.01 7.85 -10.79
N GLY A 61 30.79 7.01 -11.76
CA GLY A 61 31.80 6.07 -12.24
C GLY A 61 31.18 4.95 -13.08
N GLY A 62 31.00 5.20 -14.38
CA GLY A 62 30.73 4.14 -15.34
C GLY A 62 29.32 4.13 -15.89
N ILE A 63 29.23 4.37 -17.19
CA ILE A 63 28.03 4.25 -18.04
C ILE A 63 27.47 2.84 -17.90
N GLY A 64 26.38 2.71 -17.15
CA GLY A 64 25.56 1.51 -17.04
C GLY A 64 24.14 1.94 -16.82
N THR A 65 23.34 1.90 -17.88
CA THR A 65 21.88 2.09 -17.82
C THR A 65 21.24 0.91 -17.07
N ASN A 66 21.28 0.94 -15.76
CA ASN A 66 20.50 0.04 -14.92
C ASN A 66 19.39 0.83 -14.24
N ASN A 67 18.27 0.97 -14.94
CA ASN A 67 16.97 1.22 -14.32
C ASN A 67 16.60 0.00 -13.46
N ASN A 68 17.23 -0.14 -12.30
CA ASN A 68 16.79 -1.08 -11.27
C ASN A 68 15.52 -0.52 -10.61
N THR A 69 14.41 -0.56 -11.32
CA THR A 69 13.09 -0.56 -10.71
C THR A 69 13.01 -1.82 -9.86
N LEU A 70 13.03 -1.66 -8.55
CA LEU A 70 12.87 -2.70 -7.53
C LEU A 70 11.44 -3.28 -7.57
N ASN A 71 11.11 -3.99 -8.63
CA ASN A 71 9.83 -4.66 -8.82
C ASN A 71 10.02 -6.16 -8.72
N SER A 72 10.28 -6.64 -7.51
CA SER A 72 10.07 -8.06 -7.25
C SER A 72 8.57 -8.30 -7.25
N LYS A 73 8.06 -8.94 -8.29
CA LYS A 73 6.66 -9.34 -8.43
C LYS A 73 6.56 -10.85 -8.24
N SER A 74 5.58 -11.27 -7.48
CA SER A 74 5.19 -12.67 -7.35
C SER A 74 3.71 -12.79 -7.65
N THR A 75 3.33 -13.83 -8.40
CA THR A 75 1.96 -14.03 -8.83
C THR A 75 1.45 -15.38 -8.33
N ILE A 76 0.25 -15.39 -7.76
CA ILE A 76 -0.53 -16.58 -7.45
C ILE A 76 -1.71 -16.65 -8.40
N GLU A 77 -1.94 -17.82 -8.96
CA GLU A 77 -3.11 -18.08 -9.80
C GLU A 77 -4.15 -18.91 -9.03
N GLY A 78 -5.37 -18.38 -8.97
CA GLY A 78 -6.56 -19.09 -8.52
C GLY A 78 -7.43 -19.52 -9.71
N LYS A 79 -8.59 -20.09 -9.45
CA LYS A 79 -9.53 -20.54 -10.50
C LYS A 79 -10.02 -19.38 -11.37
N ASP A 80 -10.37 -18.26 -10.74
CA ASP A 80 -11.00 -17.11 -11.40
C ASP A 80 -10.32 -15.79 -11.04
N PHE A 81 -9.14 -15.84 -10.44
CA PHE A 81 -8.41 -14.68 -9.99
C PHE A 81 -6.89 -14.87 -10.06
N ILE A 82 -6.19 -13.76 -10.04
CA ILE A 82 -4.74 -13.69 -9.87
C ILE A 82 -4.45 -12.77 -8.70
N ILE A 83 -3.55 -13.18 -7.80
CA ILE A 83 -2.98 -12.28 -6.78
C ILE A 83 -1.58 -11.91 -7.23
N GLU A 84 -1.34 -10.62 -7.38
CA GLU A 84 -0.01 -10.08 -7.62
C GLU A 84 0.50 -9.39 -6.36
N GLY A 85 1.53 -9.96 -5.75
CA GLY A 85 2.30 -9.36 -4.69
C GLY A 85 3.47 -8.57 -5.24
N SER A 86 3.62 -7.32 -4.83
CA SER A 86 4.78 -6.48 -5.16
C SER A 86 5.29 -5.80 -3.90
N ILE A 87 6.61 -5.63 -3.80
CA ILE A 87 7.18 -4.72 -2.82
C ILE A 87 7.14 -3.31 -3.42
N GLY A 88 6.47 -2.42 -2.72
CA GLY A 88 6.44 -1.00 -2.99
C GLY A 88 6.82 -0.19 -1.76
N ASN A 89 7.06 1.08 -1.94
CA ASN A 89 7.01 2.02 -0.83
C ASN A 89 5.56 2.26 -0.47
N SER A 90 5.27 2.41 0.83
CA SER A 90 3.92 2.68 1.35
C SER A 90 3.25 3.90 0.70
N ASP A 91 4.02 4.75 0.04
CA ASP A 91 3.60 6.06 -0.44
C ASP A 91 3.53 6.20 -1.97
N ASN A 92 3.69 5.11 -2.73
CA ASN A 92 3.48 5.18 -4.18
C ASN A 92 1.98 5.20 -4.52
N ASN A 93 1.33 6.31 -4.23
CA ASN A 93 0.25 6.79 -5.06
C ASN A 93 0.84 7.12 -6.44
N GLU A 94 0.79 6.18 -7.37
CA GLU A 94 1.29 6.35 -8.74
C GLU A 94 0.61 7.52 -9.50
N HIS A 95 -0.37 8.19 -8.88
CA HIS A 95 -1.07 9.34 -9.44
C HIS A 95 -0.40 10.70 -9.22
N ILE A 96 0.68 10.80 -8.43
CA ILE A 96 1.38 12.07 -8.24
C ILE A 96 2.83 11.94 -8.69
N LYS A 97 3.04 11.68 -9.96
CA LYS A 97 4.30 12.07 -10.62
C LYS A 97 4.29 13.57 -10.95
N SER A 98 3.98 14.42 -10.01
CA SER A 98 4.38 15.81 -10.12
C SER A 98 5.86 15.88 -9.77
N LYS A 99 6.63 16.48 -10.66
CA LYS A 99 8.08 16.78 -10.53
C LYS A 99 8.36 17.77 -9.40
N ILE A 100 7.97 17.45 -8.18
CA ILE A 100 8.38 18.21 -7.02
C ILE A 100 9.55 17.42 -6.42
N LYS A 101 10.75 18.02 -6.38
CA LYS A 101 11.80 17.60 -5.47
C LYS A 101 11.17 17.63 -4.07
N GLN A 102 10.79 16.47 -3.57
CA GLN A 102 10.14 16.35 -2.28
C GLN A 102 11.17 16.75 -1.22
N ALA A 103 10.92 17.85 -0.54
CA ALA A 103 11.60 18.17 0.70
C ALA A 103 11.38 16.99 1.66
N ALA A 104 12.35 16.71 2.52
CA ALA A 104 12.26 15.64 3.51
C ALA A 104 10.91 15.72 4.24
N THR A 105 10.14 14.65 4.16
CA THR A 105 8.80 14.59 4.77
C THR A 105 8.94 14.08 6.20
N TYR A 106 8.33 14.77 7.13
CA TYR A 106 8.28 14.35 8.53
C TYR A 106 6.91 13.73 8.83
N THR A 107 6.90 12.52 9.38
CA THR A 107 5.70 11.94 9.98
C THR A 107 5.56 12.49 11.40
N PRO A 108 4.50 13.25 11.72
CA PRO A 108 4.29 13.76 13.08
C PRO A 108 4.22 12.62 14.10
N ILE A 109 4.81 12.82 15.27
CA ILE A 109 4.67 11.90 16.40
C ILE A 109 3.49 12.39 17.26
N PRO A 110 2.46 11.56 17.49
CA PRO A 110 1.32 11.96 18.32
C PRO A 110 1.74 12.28 19.75
N PRO A 111 1.10 13.27 20.41
CA PRO A 111 1.26 13.52 21.84
C PRO A 111 0.95 12.26 22.66
N GLY A 112 1.72 12.03 23.74
CA GLY A 112 1.58 10.87 24.60
C GLY A 112 2.52 9.70 24.29
N ILE A 113 3.15 9.67 23.12
CA ILE A 113 4.20 8.70 22.78
C ILE A 113 5.33 8.81 23.82
N ARG A 114 5.83 7.65 24.28
CA ARG A 114 6.86 7.55 25.30
C ARG A 114 8.26 7.65 24.69
N VAL A 115 9.04 8.63 25.15
CA VAL A 115 10.41 8.89 24.72
C VAL A 115 11.34 8.79 25.91
N ARG A 116 12.53 8.26 25.71
CA ARG A 116 13.64 8.36 26.66
C ARG A 116 14.68 9.35 26.13
N LEU A 117 15.13 10.23 27.03
CA LEU A 117 16.10 11.26 26.73
C LEU A 117 17.29 11.12 27.69
N LEU A 118 18.48 10.98 27.15
CA LEU A 118 19.75 11.03 27.89
C LEU A 118 20.45 12.35 27.62
N ILE A 119 21.01 12.96 28.67
CA ILE A 119 21.78 14.22 28.57
C ILE A 119 23.19 13.97 29.08
N TYR A 120 24.16 14.45 28.31
CA TYR A 120 25.58 14.41 28.62
C TYR A 120 26.18 15.81 28.54
N GLU A 121 27.01 16.17 29.52
CA GLU A 121 27.88 17.33 29.46
C GLU A 121 29.16 16.96 28.71
N ILE A 122 29.66 17.86 27.86
CA ILE A 122 30.92 17.71 27.17
C ILE A 122 32.02 18.37 28.04
N ALA A 123 32.93 17.55 28.55
CA ALA A 123 34.10 18.03 29.28
C ALA A 123 35.11 18.73 28.35
N ALA A 124 36.08 19.40 28.92
CA ALA A 124 37.10 20.15 28.18
C ALA A 124 38.00 19.26 27.27
N ASP A 125 38.13 17.99 27.62
CA ASP A 125 38.84 16.97 26.84
C ASP A 125 37.96 16.31 25.74
N GLY A 126 36.71 16.74 25.63
CA GLY A 126 35.74 16.21 24.65
C GLY A 126 35.01 14.94 25.15
N SER A 127 35.31 14.45 26.35
CA SER A 127 34.60 13.30 26.93
C SER A 127 33.15 13.67 27.30
N GLU A 128 32.28 12.65 27.31
CA GLU A 128 30.86 12.81 27.63
C GLU A 128 30.60 12.33 29.07
N ILE A 129 30.16 13.25 29.91
CA ILE A 129 29.80 13.00 31.31
C ILE A 129 28.28 12.90 31.41
N PHE A 130 27.76 11.76 31.85
CA PHE A 130 26.35 11.53 32.06
C PHE A 130 25.76 12.51 33.08
N LYS A 131 24.61 13.12 32.74
CA LYS A 131 23.88 14.06 33.62
C LYS A 131 22.46 13.61 33.95
N SER A 132 21.72 13.09 32.97
CA SER A 132 20.30 12.80 33.18
C SER A 132 19.80 11.71 32.26
N ASN A 133 18.84 10.93 32.76
CA ASN A 133 18.08 9.92 32.05
C ASN A 133 16.58 10.13 32.34
N LEU A 134 15.84 10.62 31.38
CA LEU A 134 14.45 11.04 31.53
C LEU A 134 13.53 10.21 30.63
N GLY A 135 12.48 9.66 31.25
CA GLY A 135 11.34 9.13 30.49
C GLY A 135 10.26 10.21 30.40
N VAL A 136 9.99 10.70 29.20
CA VAL A 136 9.01 11.77 28.96
C VAL A 136 7.98 11.37 27.92
N PRO A 137 6.69 11.72 28.10
CA PRO A 137 5.72 11.63 27.01
C PRO A 137 5.92 12.81 26.07
N VAL A 138 5.74 12.59 24.77
CA VAL A 138 5.67 13.68 23.77
C VAL A 138 4.54 14.61 24.17
N GLN A 139 4.85 15.91 24.27
CA GLN A 139 3.88 16.97 24.52
C GLN A 139 3.55 17.69 23.21
N GLN A 140 2.43 18.38 23.18
CA GLN A 140 1.98 19.10 21.97
C GLN A 140 2.97 20.19 21.57
N ASP A 141 3.55 20.90 22.53
CA ASP A 141 4.46 22.01 22.27
C ASP A 141 5.92 21.61 22.53
N PHE A 142 6.30 21.48 23.80
CA PHE A 142 7.65 21.11 24.22
C PHE A 142 7.65 20.56 25.66
N PHE A 143 8.71 19.86 26.03
CA PHE A 143 9.06 19.62 27.44
C PHE A 143 10.36 20.38 27.75
N ALA A 144 10.54 20.80 28.99
CA ALA A 144 11.68 21.61 29.41
C ALA A 144 12.53 20.91 30.47
N ILE A 145 13.84 21.10 30.39
CA ILE A 145 14.80 20.75 31.42
C ILE A 145 15.67 21.95 31.73
N THR A 146 16.28 21.95 32.90
CA THR A 146 17.20 23.03 33.30
C THR A 146 18.63 22.50 33.30
N LEU A 147 19.52 23.20 32.57
CA LEU A 147 20.95 22.88 32.47
C LEU A 147 21.80 24.06 32.92
N GLU A 148 23.08 23.79 33.27
CA GLU A 148 24.04 24.85 33.64
C GLU A 148 24.49 25.63 32.41
N LYS A 149 24.50 26.96 32.52
CA LYS A 149 24.99 27.88 31.51
C LYS A 149 26.51 27.73 31.30
N ASN A 150 26.97 28.12 30.11
CA ASN A 150 28.39 28.08 29.72
C ASN A 150 28.99 26.66 29.70
N ARG A 151 28.13 25.65 29.53
CA ARG A 151 28.52 24.26 29.31
C ARG A 151 27.99 23.81 27.92
N ASN A 152 28.64 22.85 27.33
CA ASN A 152 28.19 22.18 26.12
C ASN A 152 27.56 20.85 26.48
N TYR A 153 26.46 20.51 25.83
CA TYR A 153 25.76 19.26 26.08
C TYR A 153 25.47 18.54 24.78
N LYS A 154 25.31 17.22 24.91
CA LYS A 154 24.68 16.36 23.91
C LYS A 154 23.44 15.73 24.48
N PHE A 155 22.51 15.43 23.60
CA PHE A 155 21.35 14.63 23.92
C PHE A 155 21.25 13.43 23.00
N TYR A 156 20.68 12.33 23.54
CA TYR A 156 20.30 11.14 22.81
C TYR A 156 18.88 10.78 23.19
N ALA A 157 17.97 10.83 22.21
CA ALA A 157 16.56 10.52 22.38
C ALA A 157 16.22 9.26 21.60
N TYR A 158 15.41 8.39 22.19
CA TYR A 158 14.92 7.19 21.51
C TYR A 158 13.54 6.78 22.02
N SER A 159 12.79 6.08 21.17
CA SER A 159 11.42 5.69 21.45
C SER A 159 11.07 4.40 20.71
N TYR A 160 10.14 3.63 21.27
CA TYR A 160 9.47 2.53 20.58
C TYR A 160 8.22 2.98 19.81
N ASN A 161 8.00 4.30 19.68
CA ASN A 161 6.80 4.87 19.10
C ASN A 161 5.51 4.30 19.73
N SER A 162 5.54 4.13 21.06
CA SER A 162 4.48 3.51 21.87
C SER A 162 3.89 4.51 22.87
N PHE A 163 2.57 4.43 23.07
CA PHE A 163 1.85 5.21 24.07
C PHE A 163 2.00 4.65 25.50
N THR A 164 2.33 3.38 25.63
CA THR A 164 2.30 2.66 26.92
C THR A 164 3.68 2.32 27.45
N THR A 165 4.66 2.09 26.57
CA THR A 165 5.95 1.52 26.95
C THR A 165 7.07 2.53 26.70
N TYR A 166 7.83 2.84 27.76
CA TYR A 166 9.12 3.52 27.60
C TYR A 166 10.18 2.51 27.12
N PRO A 167 11.06 2.90 26.20
CA PRO A 167 12.21 2.07 25.90
C PRO A 167 13.09 1.91 27.16
N PRO A 168 13.81 0.78 27.32
CA PRO A 168 14.64 0.53 28.49
C PRO A 168 15.73 1.60 28.64
N SER A 169 16.15 1.84 29.87
CA SER A 169 17.42 2.58 30.14
C SER A 169 18.60 1.75 29.66
N PRO A 170 19.67 2.37 29.16
CA PRO A 170 20.92 1.63 28.98
C PRO A 170 21.38 1.05 30.31
N ALA A 171 21.96 -0.14 30.26
CA ALA A 171 22.50 -0.78 31.47
C ALA A 171 23.71 -0.01 32.05
N ASN A 172 24.39 0.76 31.23
CA ASN A 172 25.52 1.61 31.59
C ASN A 172 25.42 2.95 30.84
N GLU A 173 25.14 4.01 31.58
CA GLU A 173 25.03 5.37 31.03
C GLU A 173 26.38 5.90 30.51
N ASN A 174 27.52 5.41 31.02
CA ASN A 174 28.84 5.79 30.50
C ASN A 174 29.19 5.08 29.19
N ASN A 175 28.45 4.05 28.81
CA ASN A 175 28.51 3.37 27.51
C ASN A 175 27.08 3.03 27.09
N PRO A 176 26.30 4.03 26.62
CA PRO A 176 24.88 3.88 26.48
C PRO A 176 24.52 3.05 25.25
N VAL A 177 24.34 1.76 25.46
CA VAL A 177 23.93 0.78 24.45
C VAL A 177 22.59 0.19 24.84
N ILE A 178 21.71 0.04 23.87
CA ILE A 178 20.43 -0.66 24.01
C ILE A 178 20.29 -1.73 22.94
N ILE A 179 19.45 -2.73 23.19
CA ILE A 179 19.14 -3.77 22.20
C ILE A 179 17.92 -3.35 21.41
N THR A 180 17.96 -3.51 20.08
CA THR A 180 16.78 -3.34 19.22
C THR A 180 15.76 -4.44 19.51
N ALA A 181 14.50 -4.20 19.21
CA ALA A 181 13.43 -5.18 19.38
C ALA A 181 12.83 -5.58 18.05
N ASN A 182 12.18 -6.74 17.97
CA ASN A 182 11.50 -7.22 16.75
C ASN A 182 10.01 -6.87 16.71
N ASP A 183 9.44 -6.47 17.82
CA ASP A 183 8.02 -6.11 18.00
C ASP A 183 7.78 -4.60 18.12
N ASN A 184 8.85 -3.81 18.19
CA ASN A 184 8.76 -2.38 18.42
C ASN A 184 9.59 -1.58 17.42
N ALA A 185 9.02 -0.46 16.95
CA ALA A 185 9.69 0.52 16.10
C ALA A 185 10.71 1.30 16.91
N LEU A 186 11.97 0.97 16.82
CA LEU A 186 13.00 1.80 17.43
C LEU A 186 13.32 3.00 16.55
N ILE A 187 13.05 4.20 17.09
CA ILE A 187 13.40 5.48 16.49
C ILE A 187 14.42 6.19 17.39
N TYR A 188 15.33 6.92 16.79
CA TYR A 188 16.47 7.53 17.44
C TYR A 188 16.72 8.95 16.91
N ALA A 189 17.15 9.84 17.82
CA ALA A 189 17.66 11.17 17.52
C ALA A 189 18.85 11.49 18.45
N GLY A 190 19.83 12.18 17.94
CA GLY A 190 20.95 12.68 18.73
C GLY A 190 21.40 14.05 18.22
N GLY A 191 21.92 14.87 19.12
CA GLY A 191 22.39 16.20 18.77
C GLY A 191 23.13 16.92 19.88
N SER A 192 23.66 18.10 19.56
CA SER A 192 24.34 18.99 20.51
C SER A 192 23.42 20.11 20.98
N ILE A 193 23.62 20.55 22.20
CA ILE A 193 22.89 21.67 22.80
C ILE A 193 23.91 22.77 23.10
N ALA A 194 23.77 23.91 22.45
CA ALA A 194 24.56 25.09 22.72
C ALA A 194 23.74 26.07 23.58
N LEU A 195 24.19 26.36 24.79
CA LEU A 195 23.48 27.22 25.74
C LEU A 195 23.88 28.71 25.55
N LEU A 196 23.53 29.26 24.36
CA LEU A 196 23.85 30.66 24.01
C LEU A 196 22.78 31.65 24.46
N ASN A 197 21.54 31.23 24.55
CA ASN A 197 20.36 32.05 24.87
C ASN A 197 19.54 31.39 25.98
N ASP A 198 18.57 32.11 26.54
CA ASP A 198 17.57 31.58 27.48
C ASP A 198 16.17 32.08 27.07
N PRO A 199 15.23 31.21 26.76
CA PRO A 199 15.34 29.74 26.66
C PRO A 199 16.05 29.27 25.39
N VAL A 200 16.69 28.09 25.47
CA VAL A 200 17.24 27.37 24.32
C VAL A 200 16.15 26.43 23.76
N HIS A 201 15.95 26.47 22.45
CA HIS A 201 15.05 25.55 21.76
C HIS A 201 15.83 24.48 21.01
N VAL A 202 15.48 23.19 21.24
CA VAL A 202 16.08 22.02 20.60
C VAL A 202 15.00 21.28 19.83
N ASN A 203 15.13 21.21 18.51
CA ASN A 203 14.25 20.43 17.68
C ASN A 203 14.76 18.99 17.61
N VAL A 204 13.93 18.04 18.05
CA VAL A 204 14.22 16.60 18.00
C VAL A 204 13.55 16.01 16.78
N ILE A 205 14.36 15.49 15.87
CA ILE A 205 13.92 14.80 14.66
C ILE A 205 14.41 13.38 14.76
N PHE A 206 13.48 12.45 14.87
CA PHE A 206 13.80 11.02 14.92
C PHE A 206 14.06 10.43 13.54
N ARG A 207 14.81 9.35 13.49
CA ARG A 207 14.94 8.46 12.35
C ARG A 207 14.67 7.03 12.77
N HIS A 208 14.21 6.20 11.86
CA HIS A 208 14.12 4.77 12.12
C HIS A 208 15.51 4.16 12.24
N VAL A 209 15.65 3.16 13.13
CA VAL A 209 16.89 2.39 13.33
C VAL A 209 16.76 0.99 12.73
N THR A 210 15.53 0.47 12.68
CA THR A 210 15.20 -0.87 12.18
C THR A 210 14.31 -0.79 10.95
N SER A 211 14.39 -1.81 10.10
CA SER A 211 13.47 -1.99 8.98
C SER A 211 12.16 -2.61 9.45
N ARG A 212 11.06 -2.26 8.79
CA ARG A 212 9.71 -2.75 9.10
C ARG A 212 9.18 -3.62 7.97
N ILE A 213 8.59 -4.76 8.32
CA ILE A 213 7.88 -5.65 7.39
C ILE A 213 6.37 -5.45 7.58
N SER A 214 5.65 -5.23 6.50
CA SER A 214 4.18 -5.09 6.47
C SER A 214 3.62 -5.80 5.25
N VAL A 215 2.40 -6.33 5.38
CA VAL A 215 1.66 -6.96 4.28
C VAL A 215 0.30 -6.29 4.16
N GLY A 216 -0.06 -5.89 2.96
CA GLY A 216 -1.37 -5.36 2.63
C GLY A 216 -2.05 -6.20 1.54
N VAL A 217 -3.37 -6.30 1.60
CA VAL A 217 -4.19 -6.95 0.58
C VAL A 217 -5.26 -5.98 0.11
N ASP A 218 -5.38 -5.85 -1.20
CA ASP A 218 -6.33 -4.97 -1.87
C ASP A 218 -7.25 -5.81 -2.77
N ALA A 219 -8.47 -6.04 -2.29
CA ALA A 219 -9.51 -6.76 -3.02
C ALA A 219 -10.43 -5.82 -3.83
N GLN A 220 -10.20 -4.50 -3.76
CA GLN A 220 -10.96 -3.54 -4.54
C GLN A 220 -10.75 -3.74 -6.05
N SER A 221 -9.55 -4.20 -6.44
CA SER A 221 -9.24 -4.58 -7.82
C SER A 221 -9.98 -5.85 -8.29
N TYR A 222 -10.54 -6.64 -7.37
CA TYR A 222 -11.46 -7.75 -7.62
C TYR A 222 -12.93 -7.31 -7.60
N PHE A 223 -13.18 -6.02 -7.42
CA PHE A 223 -14.50 -5.41 -7.22
C PHE A 223 -15.22 -5.86 -5.94
N ALA A 224 -14.47 -6.35 -4.94
CA ALA A 224 -15.03 -6.67 -3.64
C ALA A 224 -15.37 -5.39 -2.86
N TYR A 225 -16.42 -5.48 -2.05
CA TYR A 225 -16.80 -4.41 -1.12
C TYR A 225 -16.06 -4.51 0.20
N GLU A 226 -15.66 -5.74 0.57
CA GLU A 226 -15.08 -6.05 1.87
C GLU A 226 -14.23 -7.31 1.80
N ILE A 227 -13.16 -7.39 2.58
CA ILE A 227 -12.46 -8.61 2.94
C ILE A 227 -13.06 -9.07 4.27
N THR A 228 -13.80 -10.19 4.25
CA THR A 228 -14.53 -10.70 5.41
C THR A 228 -13.68 -11.62 6.29
N ALA A 229 -12.68 -12.30 5.70
CA ALA A 229 -11.70 -13.07 6.43
C ALA A 229 -10.35 -13.07 5.72
N ILE A 230 -9.29 -12.99 6.50
CA ILE A 230 -7.90 -13.03 6.01
C ILE A 230 -7.00 -13.66 7.06
N ASN A 231 -6.16 -14.59 6.61
CA ASN A 231 -5.12 -15.20 7.44
C ASN A 231 -3.83 -15.30 6.63
N ILE A 232 -2.79 -14.62 7.07
CA ILE A 232 -1.47 -14.61 6.43
C ILE A 232 -0.40 -14.84 7.49
N ASN A 233 0.52 -15.75 7.22
CA ASN A 233 1.68 -16.02 8.04
C ASN A 233 2.97 -15.62 7.30
N LEU A 234 3.87 -14.99 8.02
CA LEU A 234 5.24 -14.76 7.55
C LEU A 234 6.03 -16.07 7.67
N ASN A 235 6.77 -16.46 6.62
CA ASN A 235 7.46 -17.75 6.56
C ASN A 235 8.96 -17.56 6.86
N ASN A 236 9.43 -18.12 7.98
CA ASN A 236 10.87 -18.25 8.32
C ASN A 236 11.74 -17.02 7.99
N VAL A 237 11.24 -15.83 8.24
CA VAL A 237 12.01 -14.61 8.02
C VAL A 237 12.94 -14.39 9.22
N PRO A 238 14.25 -14.17 8.99
CA PRO A 238 15.18 -13.88 10.08
C PRO A 238 14.91 -12.48 10.61
N LEU A 239 14.22 -12.39 11.75
CA LEU A 239 14.07 -11.15 12.50
C LEU A 239 15.25 -11.02 13.44
N THR A 240 16.09 -10.03 13.23
CA THR A 240 17.34 -9.87 13.96
C THR A 240 17.28 -8.69 14.92
N THR A 241 17.98 -8.80 16.03
CA THR A 241 18.26 -7.71 16.97
C THR A 241 19.75 -7.44 17.02
N HIS A 242 20.12 -6.18 17.24
CA HIS A 242 21.49 -5.71 17.41
C HIS A 242 21.58 -4.75 18.60
N ASN A 243 22.79 -4.49 19.04
CA ASN A 243 23.05 -3.36 19.92
C ASN A 243 22.98 -2.05 19.11
N LEU A 244 22.29 -1.05 19.65
CA LEU A 244 22.34 0.33 19.20
C LEU A 244 23.22 1.12 20.15
N ASP A 245 24.33 1.65 19.64
CA ASP A 245 25.12 2.65 20.36
C ASP A 245 24.41 4.01 20.27
N LEU A 246 23.95 4.55 21.40
CA LEU A 246 23.22 5.80 21.44
C LEU A 246 24.09 7.03 21.16
N ARG A 247 25.41 6.97 21.35
CA ARG A 247 26.31 8.07 21.03
C ARG A 247 26.45 8.33 19.53
N THR A 248 26.48 7.24 18.77
CA THR A 248 26.64 7.28 17.32
C THR A 248 25.32 7.11 16.57
N GLY A 249 24.33 6.51 17.22
CA GLY A 249 23.07 6.11 16.57
C GLY A 249 23.25 4.98 15.56
N ASN A 250 24.33 4.21 15.65
CA ASN A 250 24.65 3.10 14.76
C ASN A 250 24.43 1.75 15.45
N LEU A 251 24.08 0.75 14.66
CA LEU A 251 24.09 -0.62 15.10
C LEU A 251 25.53 -1.10 15.25
N VAL A 252 25.85 -1.70 16.38
CA VAL A 252 27.21 -2.15 16.74
C VAL A 252 27.21 -3.59 17.22
N GLY A 253 28.36 -4.24 17.08
CA GLY A 253 28.55 -5.65 17.47
C GLY A 253 27.90 -6.62 16.50
N ASN A 254 27.85 -7.87 16.93
CA ASN A 254 27.23 -8.95 16.16
C ASN A 254 25.70 -8.99 16.41
N VAL A 255 24.99 -9.70 15.56
CA VAL A 255 23.56 -10.04 15.78
C VAL A 255 23.39 -10.64 17.17
N GLN A 256 22.52 -10.05 17.97
CA GLN A 256 22.24 -10.52 19.33
C GLN A 256 21.30 -11.72 19.32
N THR A 257 20.27 -11.64 18.51
CA THR A 257 19.24 -12.69 18.40
C THR A 257 18.74 -12.74 16.97
N THR A 258 18.57 -13.95 16.45
CA THR A 258 17.88 -14.21 15.20
C THR A 258 16.68 -15.10 15.49
N ILE A 259 15.50 -14.63 15.16
CA ILE A 259 14.25 -15.38 15.29
C ILE A 259 13.80 -15.74 13.88
N ASN A 260 13.83 -17.03 13.55
CA ASN A 260 13.15 -17.54 12.37
C ASN A 260 11.70 -17.84 12.78
N SER A 261 10.75 -17.13 12.23
CA SER A 261 9.37 -17.20 12.70
C SER A 261 8.38 -17.46 11.58
N ASN A 262 7.34 -18.23 11.93
CA ASN A 262 6.08 -18.31 11.23
C ASN A 262 5.06 -17.49 12.03
N LEU A 263 5.07 -16.18 11.86
CA LEU A 263 4.21 -15.27 12.62
C LEU A 263 2.96 -14.92 11.83
N SER A 264 1.80 -15.04 12.48
CA SER A 264 0.55 -14.53 11.92
C SER A 264 0.53 -13.01 11.97
N PHE A 265 -0.11 -12.41 10.97
CA PHE A 265 -0.45 -11.01 10.98
C PHE A 265 -1.90 -10.81 11.44
N ASP A 266 -2.12 -9.82 12.31
CA ASP A 266 -3.44 -9.25 12.53
C ASP A 266 -3.69 -8.17 11.48
N PHE A 267 -4.92 -8.05 11.01
CA PHE A 267 -5.27 -7.12 9.94
C PHE A 267 -6.35 -6.14 10.38
N ALA A 268 -6.26 -4.92 9.87
CA ALA A 268 -7.34 -3.95 9.93
C ALA A 268 -7.52 -3.27 8.57
N SER A 269 -8.70 -2.71 8.34
CA SER A 269 -8.97 -1.93 7.15
C SER A 269 -8.07 -0.71 7.06
N PHE A 270 -7.63 -0.35 5.86
CA PHE A 270 -6.82 0.84 5.62
C PHE A 270 -7.33 1.63 4.40
N GLU A 271 -6.88 2.87 4.25
CA GLU A 271 -7.35 3.80 3.21
C GLU A 271 -8.89 3.96 3.24
N ASN A 272 -9.50 3.89 4.43
CA ASN A 272 -10.95 3.99 4.64
C ASN A 272 -11.78 3.01 3.78
N SER A 273 -11.24 1.84 3.48
CA SER A 273 -11.90 0.82 2.67
C SER A 273 -11.88 -0.54 3.35
N PRO A 274 -13.04 -1.18 3.60
CA PRO A 274 -13.09 -2.53 4.13
C PRO A 274 -12.62 -3.59 3.13
N ALA A 275 -12.47 -3.23 1.85
CA ALA A 275 -11.88 -4.10 0.82
C ALA A 275 -10.35 -4.06 0.79
N LYS A 276 -9.73 -3.26 1.68
CA LYS A 276 -8.27 -3.15 1.82
C LYS A 276 -7.87 -3.45 3.25
N MET A 277 -6.96 -4.38 3.42
CA MET A 277 -6.45 -4.79 4.73
C MET A 277 -4.94 -4.57 4.81
N LEU A 278 -4.50 -4.08 5.97
CA LEU A 278 -3.08 -3.87 6.29
C LEU A 278 -2.76 -4.58 7.61
N SER A 279 -1.61 -5.25 7.64
CA SER A 279 -1.11 -5.87 8.87
C SER A 279 -0.91 -4.82 9.97
N GLN A 280 -1.47 -5.09 11.14
CA GLN A 280 -1.35 -4.23 12.32
C GLN A 280 -0.08 -4.55 13.10
N ASN A 281 0.26 -5.84 13.20
CA ASN A 281 1.51 -6.29 13.80
C ASN A 281 2.64 -5.86 12.87
N ARG A 282 3.47 -4.98 13.38
CA ARG A 282 4.63 -4.48 12.67
C ARG A 282 5.83 -5.29 13.15
N LEU A 283 6.43 -6.02 12.22
CA LEU A 283 7.63 -6.79 12.50
C LEU A 283 8.86 -5.96 12.11
N TYR A 284 9.84 -5.94 12.98
CA TYR A 284 11.05 -5.14 12.82
C TYR A 284 12.29 -6.03 12.78
N THR A 285 13.24 -5.64 11.95
CA THR A 285 14.54 -6.30 11.86
C THR A 285 15.65 -5.27 11.79
N SER A 286 16.76 -5.57 12.44
CA SER A 286 17.97 -4.77 12.42
C SER A 286 18.99 -5.24 11.37
N SER A 287 18.60 -6.17 10.50
CA SER A 287 19.39 -6.62 9.34
C SER A 287 18.74 -6.25 8.03
N THR A 288 19.57 -6.08 7.00
CA THR A 288 19.11 -5.93 5.63
C THR A 288 18.51 -7.24 5.14
N LEU A 289 17.31 -7.19 4.55
CA LEU A 289 16.67 -8.33 3.91
C LEU A 289 16.91 -8.28 2.41
N SER A 290 17.22 -9.43 1.81
CA SER A 290 17.26 -9.62 0.36
C SER A 290 15.98 -10.24 -0.21
N GLY A 291 15.10 -10.69 0.66
CA GLY A 291 13.81 -11.29 0.34
C GLY A 291 13.10 -11.80 1.58
N TYR A 292 11.81 -12.04 1.45
CA TYR A 292 11.00 -12.75 2.44
C TYR A 292 9.81 -13.42 1.75
N SER A 293 9.21 -14.38 2.43
CA SER A 293 8.01 -15.05 1.94
C SER A 293 6.92 -15.04 3.01
N TYR A 294 5.69 -15.10 2.57
CA TYR A 294 4.52 -15.26 3.42
C TYR A 294 3.50 -16.16 2.74
N THR A 295 2.69 -16.82 3.53
CA THR A 295 1.62 -17.71 3.07
C THR A 295 0.27 -17.09 3.40
N ILE A 296 -0.57 -16.94 2.38
CA ILE A 296 -1.99 -16.65 2.55
C ILE A 296 -2.67 -17.97 2.80
N ASN A 297 -3.08 -18.22 4.05
CA ASN A 297 -3.74 -19.45 4.46
C ASN A 297 -5.22 -19.42 4.05
N SER A 298 -5.88 -18.30 4.25
CA SER A 298 -7.26 -18.09 3.82
C SER A 298 -7.52 -16.65 3.42
N LEU A 299 -8.42 -16.49 2.46
CA LEU A 299 -8.89 -15.18 2.01
C LEU A 299 -10.36 -15.33 1.56
N GLU A 300 -11.23 -14.55 2.19
CA GLU A 300 -12.63 -14.46 1.86
C GLU A 300 -13.02 -13.01 1.63
N VAL A 301 -13.80 -12.76 0.60
CA VAL A 301 -14.27 -11.44 0.21
C VAL A 301 -15.79 -11.41 0.08
N ARG A 302 -16.39 -10.23 0.28
CA ARG A 302 -17.81 -9.99 -0.03
C ARG A 302 -17.93 -9.21 -1.32
N LYS A 303 -18.66 -9.79 -2.28
CA LYS A 303 -18.91 -9.22 -3.60
C LYS A 303 -20.38 -9.39 -3.97
N ASN A 304 -21.04 -8.33 -4.40
CA ASN A 304 -22.47 -8.34 -4.74
C ASN A 304 -23.37 -8.95 -3.65
N GLY A 305 -23.04 -8.72 -2.37
CA GLY A 305 -23.79 -9.24 -1.22
C GLY A 305 -23.51 -10.72 -0.88
N VAL A 306 -22.65 -11.41 -1.63
CA VAL A 306 -22.29 -12.82 -1.42
C VAL A 306 -20.84 -12.91 -0.93
N ASN A 307 -20.59 -13.80 0.02
CA ASN A 307 -19.25 -14.14 0.44
C ASN A 307 -18.65 -15.17 -0.52
N GLU A 308 -17.44 -14.89 -0.97
CA GLU A 308 -16.66 -15.72 -1.89
C GLU A 308 -15.32 -16.07 -1.26
N VAL A 309 -15.02 -17.35 -1.10
CA VAL A 309 -13.73 -17.83 -0.61
C VAL A 309 -12.77 -17.96 -1.78
N LEU A 310 -11.75 -17.11 -1.80
CA LEU A 310 -10.72 -17.10 -2.84
C LEU A 310 -9.59 -18.08 -2.53
N ILE A 311 -9.17 -18.15 -1.26
CA ILE A 311 -8.14 -19.09 -0.79
C ILE A 311 -8.70 -19.86 0.40
N TYR A 312 -8.61 -21.18 0.33
CA TYR A 312 -9.05 -22.11 1.37
C TYR A 312 -7.89 -22.55 2.26
N ASN A 313 -8.15 -22.81 3.53
CA ASN A 313 -7.14 -23.25 4.50
C ASN A 313 -6.44 -24.58 4.13
N ASP A 314 -7.11 -25.43 3.38
CA ASP A 314 -6.56 -26.71 2.88
C ASP A 314 -5.73 -26.55 1.60
N ASN A 315 -5.74 -25.34 1.00
CA ASN A 315 -4.97 -25.01 -0.20
C ASN A 315 -4.31 -23.64 -0.09
N PRO A 316 -3.44 -23.43 0.91
CA PRO A 316 -2.78 -22.15 1.14
C PRO A 316 -1.86 -21.77 -0.03
N ARG A 317 -1.61 -20.48 -0.18
CA ARG A 317 -0.80 -19.93 -1.26
C ARG A 317 0.35 -19.11 -0.73
N SER A 318 1.56 -19.43 -1.17
CA SER A 318 2.77 -18.71 -0.75
C SER A 318 3.21 -17.67 -1.79
N ILE A 319 3.59 -16.52 -1.31
CA ILE A 319 4.19 -15.44 -2.08
C ILE A 319 5.62 -15.26 -1.59
N THR A 320 6.57 -15.31 -2.53
CA THR A 320 7.97 -15.00 -2.25
C THR A 320 8.34 -13.71 -2.95
N VAL A 321 8.89 -12.80 -2.20
CA VAL A 321 9.40 -11.52 -2.69
C VAL A 321 10.90 -11.50 -2.49
N SER A 322 11.67 -11.37 -3.55
CA SER A 322 13.13 -11.46 -3.54
C SER A 322 13.76 -10.50 -4.54
N GLY A 323 15.07 -10.49 -4.58
CA GLY A 323 15.84 -9.71 -5.56
C GLY A 323 15.93 -8.22 -5.24
N PHE A 324 15.73 -7.83 -3.99
CA PHE A 324 15.96 -6.47 -3.53
C PHE A 324 17.10 -6.44 -2.49
N SER A 325 17.82 -5.35 -2.47
CA SER A 325 18.74 -5.01 -1.39
C SER A 325 18.43 -3.58 -0.99
N ARG A 326 17.99 -3.37 0.24
CA ARG A 326 17.66 -2.05 0.76
C ARG A 326 18.43 -1.80 2.03
N PRO A 327 18.84 -0.54 2.28
CA PRO A 327 19.47 -0.18 3.55
C PRO A 327 18.53 -0.47 4.72
N LEU A 328 19.10 -0.59 5.91
CA LEU A 328 18.34 -0.52 7.15
C LEU A 328 17.49 0.74 7.15
N THR A 329 16.43 0.75 7.95
CA THR A 329 15.45 1.83 8.03
C THR A 329 14.34 1.80 6.97
N THR A 330 14.37 0.82 6.08
CA THR A 330 13.38 0.68 5.00
C THR A 330 12.09 0.03 5.49
N VAL A 331 10.96 0.48 4.96
CA VAL A 331 9.68 -0.22 5.08
C VAL A 331 9.57 -1.23 3.95
N TYR A 332 9.59 -2.52 4.30
CA TYR A 332 9.29 -3.62 3.38
C TYR A 332 7.78 -3.83 3.35
N PHE A 333 7.09 -3.11 2.49
CA PHE A 333 5.65 -3.21 2.33
C PHE A 333 5.32 -4.06 1.11
N SER A 334 4.74 -5.24 1.34
CA SER A 334 4.19 -6.08 0.28
C SER A 334 2.73 -5.76 0.09
N ARG A 335 2.36 -5.21 -1.07
CA ARG A 335 0.98 -4.97 -1.45
C ARG A 335 0.51 -6.05 -2.42
N ASN A 336 -0.60 -6.67 -2.10
CA ASN A 336 -1.19 -7.75 -2.87
C ASN A 336 -2.50 -7.25 -3.48
N TYR A 337 -2.54 -7.17 -4.81
CA TYR A 337 -3.75 -6.88 -5.55
C TYR A 337 -4.40 -8.17 -6.04
N ILE A 338 -5.71 -8.27 -5.92
CA ILE A 338 -6.48 -9.41 -6.40
C ILE A 338 -7.18 -8.99 -7.69
N TYR A 339 -6.94 -9.68 -8.79
CA TYR A 339 -7.52 -9.34 -10.09
C TYR A 339 -8.44 -10.46 -10.58
N PRO A 340 -9.63 -10.15 -11.14
CA PRO A 340 -10.49 -11.14 -11.81
C PRO A 340 -9.90 -11.47 -13.19
N ALA A 341 -8.91 -12.34 -13.23
CA ALA A 341 -8.12 -12.62 -14.41
C ALA A 341 -7.74 -14.09 -14.55
N VAL A 342 -7.44 -14.48 -15.79
CA VAL A 342 -6.89 -15.79 -16.19
C VAL A 342 -5.64 -15.58 -17.01
N ASN A 343 -4.60 -16.34 -16.73
CA ASN A 343 -3.38 -16.36 -17.53
C ASN A 343 -3.53 -17.31 -18.73
N ILE A 344 -3.30 -16.81 -19.94
CA ILE A 344 -3.19 -17.62 -21.16
C ILE A 344 -1.94 -17.15 -21.91
N GLY A 345 -1.00 -18.03 -22.10
CA GLY A 345 0.33 -17.70 -22.56
C GLY A 345 1.01 -16.71 -21.62
N ASN A 346 1.57 -15.66 -22.19
CA ASN A 346 2.21 -14.60 -21.41
C ASN A 346 1.24 -13.50 -20.98
N ASN A 347 -0.05 -13.59 -21.26
CA ASN A 347 -1.02 -12.53 -20.99
C ASN A 347 -1.99 -12.92 -19.87
N SER A 348 -2.32 -11.94 -19.01
CA SER A 348 -3.39 -12.07 -18.00
C SER A 348 -4.63 -11.36 -18.51
N TRP A 349 -5.68 -12.13 -18.84
CA TRP A 349 -6.91 -11.65 -19.44
C TRP A 349 -7.98 -11.42 -18.38
N ALA A 350 -8.70 -10.32 -18.49
CA ALA A 350 -9.89 -10.08 -17.67
C ALA A 350 -10.94 -11.18 -17.90
N LYS A 351 -11.57 -11.67 -16.81
CA LYS A 351 -12.60 -12.73 -16.89
C LYS A 351 -13.89 -12.25 -17.54
N GLY A 352 -14.25 -10.97 -17.41
CA GLY A 352 -15.44 -10.36 -17.97
C GLY A 352 -15.13 -9.24 -18.96
N ASN A 353 -16.12 -8.87 -19.78
CA ASN A 353 -16.05 -7.69 -20.64
C ASN A 353 -16.00 -6.42 -19.81
N LEU A 354 -15.35 -5.39 -20.33
CA LEU A 354 -15.37 -4.08 -19.71
C LEU A 354 -16.81 -3.54 -19.64
N TYR A 355 -17.13 -2.96 -18.51
CA TYR A 355 -18.42 -2.38 -18.19
C TYR A 355 -18.24 -1.03 -17.51
N TYR A 356 -19.05 -0.06 -17.92
CA TYR A 356 -19.10 1.25 -17.29
C TYR A 356 -20.33 1.36 -16.39
N ASP A 357 -20.11 1.38 -15.09
CA ASP A 357 -21.17 1.40 -14.08
C ASP A 357 -21.66 2.84 -13.83
N LEU A 358 -22.89 3.11 -14.21
CA LEU A 358 -23.53 4.43 -14.02
C LEU A 358 -24.10 4.63 -12.61
N ALA A 359 -23.91 3.68 -11.69
CA ALA A 359 -24.43 3.81 -10.34
C ALA A 359 -23.96 5.11 -9.67
N PRO A 360 -24.88 6.01 -9.25
CA PRO A 360 -24.52 7.36 -8.80
C PRO A 360 -23.66 7.39 -7.53
N GLN A 361 -23.67 6.31 -6.74
CA GLN A 361 -22.85 6.16 -5.54
C GLN A 361 -21.37 5.84 -5.86
N LEU A 362 -21.04 5.50 -7.11
CA LEU A 362 -19.66 5.21 -7.50
C LEU A 362 -18.93 6.49 -7.91
N SER A 363 -17.76 6.69 -7.32
CA SER A 363 -16.81 7.69 -7.82
C SER A 363 -16.33 7.33 -9.23
N ALA A 364 -15.91 8.32 -10.02
CA ALA A 364 -15.55 8.14 -11.43
C ALA A 364 -14.46 7.05 -11.63
N ASP A 365 -13.51 6.93 -10.70
CA ASP A 365 -12.44 5.93 -10.69
C ASP A 365 -12.92 4.49 -10.40
N LYS A 366 -14.18 4.31 -9.99
CA LYS A 366 -14.78 2.99 -9.68
C LYS A 366 -15.82 2.55 -10.71
N ARG A 367 -16.10 3.35 -11.70
CA ARG A 367 -17.12 3.06 -12.73
C ARG A 367 -16.66 2.03 -13.76
N TYR A 368 -15.34 1.92 -13.99
CA TYR A 368 -14.77 0.95 -14.92
C TYR A 368 -14.58 -0.39 -14.23
N ARG A 369 -15.39 -1.37 -14.61
CA ARG A 369 -15.45 -2.69 -14.00
C ARG A 369 -15.53 -3.78 -15.06
N PHE A 370 -15.35 -5.02 -14.66
CA PHE A 370 -15.68 -6.15 -15.53
C PHE A 370 -17.08 -6.67 -15.22
N ALA A 371 -17.79 -7.09 -16.26
CA ALA A 371 -19.15 -7.60 -16.17
C ALA A 371 -19.29 -8.71 -15.12
N GLU A 372 -20.37 -8.63 -14.36
CA GLU A 372 -20.69 -9.59 -13.30
C GLU A 372 -22.06 -10.24 -13.54
N PRO A 373 -22.18 -11.55 -13.46
CA PRO A 373 -21.10 -12.54 -13.35
C PRO A 373 -20.14 -12.46 -14.53
N LEU A 374 -18.85 -12.79 -14.29
CA LEU A 374 -17.78 -12.63 -15.27
C LEU A 374 -17.96 -13.42 -16.58
N THR A 375 -18.88 -14.37 -16.59
CA THR A 375 -19.16 -15.28 -17.71
C THR A 375 -20.52 -15.05 -18.39
N VAL A 376 -21.25 -14.00 -18.02
CA VAL A 376 -22.56 -13.72 -18.61
C VAL A 376 -22.45 -12.90 -19.88
N LYS A 377 -23.25 -13.27 -20.89
CA LYS A 377 -23.50 -12.46 -22.10
C LYS A 377 -24.17 -11.16 -21.69
N GLN A 378 -23.60 -10.05 -22.12
CA GLN A 378 -24.18 -8.72 -21.92
C GLN A 378 -24.76 -8.26 -23.25
N THR A 379 -26.09 -8.15 -23.32
CA THR A 379 -26.80 -7.66 -24.50
C THR A 379 -27.63 -6.43 -24.12
N GLU A 380 -27.83 -5.55 -25.08
CA GLU A 380 -28.78 -4.44 -25.02
C GLU A 380 -28.47 -3.29 -24.05
N ASN A 381 -27.26 -3.27 -23.45
CA ASN A 381 -26.85 -2.19 -22.58
C ASN A 381 -25.62 -1.48 -23.13
N CYS A 382 -25.77 -0.24 -23.57
CA CYS A 382 -24.71 0.58 -24.15
C CYS A 382 -23.46 0.72 -23.26
N ASN A 383 -23.58 0.50 -21.95
CA ASN A 383 -22.46 0.60 -21.02
C ASN A 383 -21.39 -0.50 -21.20
N TYR A 384 -21.66 -1.51 -22.04
CA TYR A 384 -20.73 -2.59 -22.40
C TYR A 384 -20.06 -2.41 -23.76
N TYR A 385 -20.45 -1.37 -24.52
CA TYR A 385 -19.97 -1.14 -25.88
C TYR A 385 -19.27 0.20 -25.96
N PHE A 386 -18.09 0.18 -26.52
CA PHE A 386 -17.23 1.34 -26.67
C PHE A 386 -16.96 1.58 -28.18
N ASP A 387 -16.88 2.83 -28.57
CA ASP A 387 -16.27 3.19 -29.83
C ASP A 387 -14.76 2.95 -29.74
N TRP A 388 -14.10 2.76 -30.89
CA TRP A 388 -12.67 2.48 -30.88
C TRP A 388 -11.86 3.60 -30.20
N ASN A 389 -10.98 3.23 -29.27
CA ASN A 389 -10.16 4.17 -28.50
C ASN A 389 -10.98 5.27 -27.79
N SER A 390 -12.13 4.90 -27.25
CA SER A 390 -13.03 5.78 -26.51
C SER A 390 -12.94 5.50 -25.02
N LEU A 391 -12.75 6.54 -24.19
CA LEU A 391 -12.70 6.38 -22.74
C LEU A 391 -14.05 6.01 -22.14
N ILE A 392 -15.15 6.49 -22.69
CA ILE A 392 -16.51 6.25 -22.18
C ILE A 392 -17.34 5.42 -23.17
N PRO A 393 -18.35 4.68 -22.67
CA PRO A 393 -19.19 3.88 -23.54
C PRO A 393 -20.10 4.73 -24.40
N ARG A 394 -20.72 4.10 -25.38
CA ARG A 394 -21.57 4.72 -26.35
C ARG A 394 -22.86 5.34 -25.80
N SER A 395 -23.22 5.04 -24.58
CA SER A 395 -24.35 5.66 -23.86
C SER A 395 -24.16 7.17 -23.61
N GLU A 396 -22.94 7.67 -23.68
CA GLU A 396 -22.60 9.07 -23.43
C GLU A 396 -22.39 9.85 -24.72
N SER A 397 -22.81 11.10 -24.75
CA SER A 397 -22.89 11.91 -25.97
C SER A 397 -21.57 12.42 -26.52
N SER A 398 -20.51 12.38 -25.79
CA SER A 398 -19.15 12.77 -26.23
C SER A 398 -18.09 11.99 -25.47
N SER A 399 -17.24 11.30 -26.21
CA SER A 399 -16.18 10.49 -25.62
C SER A 399 -14.81 11.08 -25.87
N PRO A 400 -14.02 11.38 -24.81
CA PRO A 400 -12.60 11.64 -24.97
C PRO A 400 -11.89 10.40 -25.52
N ALA A 401 -10.90 10.62 -26.39
CA ALA A 401 -10.07 9.55 -26.92
C ALA A 401 -9.17 8.97 -25.82
N GLY A 402 -9.01 7.66 -25.79
CA GLY A 402 -8.13 6.97 -24.85
C GLY A 402 -8.51 5.50 -24.65
N ASP A 403 -7.66 4.78 -23.94
CA ASP A 403 -7.86 3.37 -23.63
C ASP A 403 -8.75 3.21 -22.38
N PRO A 404 -9.99 2.72 -22.51
CA PRO A 404 -10.91 2.59 -21.39
C PRO A 404 -10.44 1.53 -20.36
N CYS A 405 -9.70 0.51 -20.78
CA CYS A 405 -9.13 -0.48 -19.87
C CYS A 405 -8.14 0.16 -18.88
N SER A 406 -7.43 1.21 -19.30
CA SER A 406 -6.46 1.90 -18.45
C SER A 406 -7.10 2.53 -17.21
N LEU A 407 -8.41 2.76 -17.22
CA LEU A 407 -9.18 3.37 -16.13
C LEU A 407 -9.73 2.35 -15.12
N VAL A 408 -9.62 1.04 -15.41
CA VAL A 408 -10.00 -0.01 -14.44
C VAL A 408 -9.01 0.01 -13.25
N TYR A 409 -9.58 0.00 -12.03
CA TYR A 409 -8.76 0.00 -10.81
C TYR A 409 -7.91 -1.29 -10.65
N PRO A 410 -6.64 -1.17 -10.27
CA PRO A 410 -5.83 0.05 -10.15
C PRO A 410 -5.52 0.62 -11.54
N VAL A 411 -5.68 1.95 -11.66
CA VAL A 411 -5.52 2.66 -12.92
C VAL A 411 -4.14 2.40 -13.53
N GLY A 412 -4.10 2.19 -14.86
CA GLY A 412 -2.87 1.90 -15.60
C GLY A 412 -2.40 0.45 -15.53
N LYS A 413 -3.13 -0.46 -14.87
CA LYS A 413 -2.78 -1.89 -14.80
C LYS A 413 -3.43 -2.74 -15.89
N TRP A 414 -4.33 -2.18 -16.65
CA TRP A 414 -5.02 -2.83 -17.75
C TRP A 414 -4.87 -2.03 -19.03
N LYS A 415 -4.94 -2.70 -20.14
CA LYS A 415 -4.97 -2.10 -21.49
C LYS A 415 -5.96 -2.83 -22.37
N THR A 416 -6.48 -2.15 -23.40
CA THR A 416 -7.14 -2.80 -24.53
C THR A 416 -6.12 -3.66 -25.27
N PRO A 417 -6.41 -4.95 -25.54
CA PRO A 417 -5.46 -5.85 -26.19
C PRO A 417 -5.09 -5.37 -27.60
N SER A 418 -3.85 -5.60 -27.99
CA SER A 418 -3.45 -5.50 -29.39
C SER A 418 -3.88 -6.74 -30.18
N GLU A 419 -3.79 -6.67 -31.51
CA GLU A 419 -3.97 -7.85 -32.36
C GLU A 419 -3.01 -8.97 -31.99
N GLU A 420 -1.75 -8.64 -31.64
CA GLU A 420 -0.74 -9.59 -31.19
C GLU A 420 -1.11 -10.26 -29.86
N ASP A 421 -1.73 -9.53 -28.92
CA ASP A 421 -2.24 -10.11 -27.68
C ASP A 421 -3.29 -11.21 -27.96
N TYR A 422 -4.22 -10.97 -28.90
CA TYR A 422 -5.21 -11.97 -29.33
C TYR A 422 -4.59 -13.14 -30.09
N GLN A 423 -3.60 -12.90 -30.94
CA GLN A 423 -2.84 -13.98 -31.60
C GLN A 423 -2.16 -14.88 -30.56
N THR A 424 -1.59 -14.28 -29.52
CA THR A 424 -1.02 -15.00 -28.39
C THR A 424 -2.06 -15.82 -27.63
N LEU A 425 -3.28 -15.28 -27.43
CA LEU A 425 -4.40 -16.00 -26.84
C LEU A 425 -4.75 -17.27 -27.67
N ILE A 426 -4.90 -17.10 -28.98
CA ILE A 426 -5.22 -18.20 -29.92
C ILE A 426 -4.13 -19.28 -29.87
N ALA A 427 -2.86 -18.88 -29.92
CA ALA A 427 -1.73 -19.81 -29.98
C ALA A 427 -1.53 -20.62 -28.69
N ASN A 428 -1.97 -20.11 -27.54
CA ASN A 428 -1.74 -20.71 -26.23
C ASN A 428 -3.02 -21.31 -25.59
N SER A 429 -4.09 -21.49 -26.37
CA SER A 429 -5.34 -22.05 -25.89
C SER A 429 -5.96 -23.04 -26.88
N THR A 430 -6.66 -24.03 -26.33
CA THR A 430 -7.63 -24.79 -27.11
C THR A 430 -8.97 -24.05 -27.11
N ARG A 431 -9.69 -24.13 -28.22
CA ARG A 431 -10.98 -23.46 -28.40
C ARG A 431 -12.11 -24.45 -28.49
N SER A 432 -13.23 -24.13 -27.87
CA SER A 432 -14.47 -24.90 -27.98
C SER A 432 -15.67 -23.97 -27.87
N ASN A 433 -16.79 -24.38 -28.46
CA ASN A 433 -18.06 -23.70 -28.23
C ASN A 433 -18.51 -23.91 -26.78
N GLU A 434 -18.96 -22.84 -26.12
CA GLU A 434 -19.51 -22.86 -24.77
C GLU A 434 -20.99 -22.48 -24.83
N GLY A 435 -21.85 -23.49 -24.95
CA GLY A 435 -23.29 -23.30 -25.20
C GLY A 435 -23.60 -22.55 -26.48
N ALA A 436 -24.80 -21.99 -26.59
CA ALA A 436 -25.17 -21.11 -27.68
C ALA A 436 -24.68 -19.69 -27.37
N GLY A 437 -23.74 -19.20 -28.15
CA GLY A 437 -23.34 -17.79 -28.09
C GLY A 437 -22.09 -17.48 -27.29
N ALA A 438 -21.15 -18.44 -27.13
CA ALA A 438 -19.85 -18.14 -26.55
C ALA A 438 -18.75 -19.07 -27.07
N VAL A 439 -17.52 -18.55 -27.11
CA VAL A 439 -16.30 -19.31 -27.38
C VAL A 439 -15.45 -19.36 -26.13
N LYS A 440 -15.09 -20.59 -25.74
CA LYS A 440 -14.22 -20.86 -24.60
C LYS A 440 -12.79 -21.09 -25.09
N PHE A 441 -11.86 -20.35 -24.51
CA PHE A 441 -10.43 -20.51 -24.63
C PHE A 441 -9.90 -21.18 -23.36
N THR A 442 -9.37 -22.38 -23.48
CA THR A 442 -8.79 -23.10 -22.36
C THR A 442 -7.28 -23.07 -22.46
N ASN A 443 -6.62 -22.56 -21.45
CA ASN A 443 -5.15 -22.51 -21.39
C ASN A 443 -4.58 -23.93 -21.54
N ILE A 444 -3.66 -24.11 -22.49
CA ILE A 444 -3.01 -25.40 -22.77
C ILE A 444 -2.23 -25.90 -21.55
N SER A 445 -1.63 -24.97 -20.79
CA SER A 445 -0.75 -25.32 -19.66
C SER A 445 -1.48 -25.49 -18.33
N ALA A 446 -2.59 -24.80 -18.09
CA ALA A 446 -3.23 -24.70 -16.78
C ALA A 446 -4.73 -25.08 -16.77
N ALA A 447 -5.29 -25.48 -17.89
CA ALA A 447 -6.70 -25.85 -18.06
C ALA A 447 -7.72 -24.81 -17.52
N GLN A 448 -7.32 -23.55 -17.43
CA GLN A 448 -8.19 -22.47 -16.97
C GLN A 448 -8.99 -21.89 -18.15
N PRO A 449 -10.32 -21.81 -18.02
CA PRO A 449 -11.17 -21.32 -19.09
C PRO A 449 -11.29 -19.80 -19.06
N LEU A 450 -11.26 -19.20 -20.25
CA LEU A 450 -11.63 -17.82 -20.52
C LEU A 450 -12.76 -17.81 -21.56
N VAL A 451 -13.91 -17.26 -21.22
CA VAL A 451 -15.09 -17.28 -22.07
C VAL A 451 -15.31 -15.93 -22.69
N PHE A 452 -15.40 -15.89 -24.03
CA PHE A 452 -15.81 -14.73 -24.81
C PHE A 452 -17.23 -14.96 -25.31
N HIS A 453 -18.11 -13.97 -25.11
CA HIS A 453 -19.51 -14.08 -25.50
C HIS A 453 -19.77 -13.43 -26.86
N GLN A 454 -20.64 -14.03 -27.65
CA GLN A 454 -21.18 -13.46 -28.89
C GLN A 454 -22.20 -12.38 -28.51
N ALA A 455 -21.70 -11.22 -28.11
CA ALA A 455 -22.52 -10.11 -27.66
C ALA A 455 -22.96 -9.18 -28.80
N GLY A 456 -22.58 -9.51 -30.06
CA GLY A 456 -22.86 -8.64 -31.20
C GLY A 456 -22.07 -7.32 -31.17
N TRP A 457 -22.61 -6.31 -31.83
CA TRP A 457 -22.07 -4.94 -31.86
C TRP A 457 -23.20 -3.93 -31.98
N LEU A 458 -22.91 -2.66 -31.76
CA LEU A 458 -23.86 -1.58 -31.92
C LEU A 458 -23.61 -0.82 -33.24
N PHE A 459 -24.66 -0.60 -34.02
CA PHE A 459 -24.58 0.15 -35.25
C PHE A 459 -25.37 1.46 -35.16
N GLY A 460 -24.92 2.51 -35.85
CA GLY A 460 -25.60 3.79 -35.92
C GLY A 460 -25.56 4.62 -34.64
N LEU A 461 -26.39 5.65 -34.55
CA LEU A 461 -26.57 6.46 -33.34
C LEU A 461 -27.56 5.77 -32.42
N GLY A 462 -27.12 5.46 -31.17
CA GLY A 462 -27.95 4.85 -30.14
C GLY A 462 -27.58 3.42 -29.80
N CYS A 463 -28.33 2.84 -28.87
CA CYS A 463 -28.08 1.49 -28.31
C CYS A 463 -28.88 0.41 -29.05
N ILE A 464 -28.99 0.53 -30.36
CA ILE A 464 -29.66 -0.49 -31.20
C ILE A 464 -28.63 -1.59 -31.47
N SER A 465 -28.82 -2.74 -30.82
CA SER A 465 -28.00 -3.91 -31.05
C SER A 465 -28.28 -4.49 -32.45
N ALA A 466 -27.25 -4.60 -33.27
CA ALA A 466 -27.27 -5.51 -34.39
C ALA A 466 -26.94 -6.92 -33.85
N THR A 467 -27.91 -7.54 -33.17
CA THR A 467 -27.75 -8.86 -32.64
C THR A 467 -27.89 -9.92 -33.70
N ASN A 468 -26.79 -10.35 -34.27
CA ASN A 468 -26.69 -11.75 -34.67
C ASN A 468 -26.13 -12.48 -33.44
N ASP A 469 -26.92 -13.36 -32.83
CA ASP A 469 -26.48 -14.24 -31.74
C ASP A 469 -25.37 -15.24 -32.17
N THR A 470 -24.79 -15.02 -33.34
CA THR A 470 -23.77 -15.85 -33.98
C THR A 470 -22.37 -15.30 -33.81
N ASP A 471 -22.21 -13.99 -33.59
CA ASP A 471 -20.91 -13.31 -33.61
C ASP A 471 -20.70 -12.39 -32.43
N GLY A 472 -19.44 -12.27 -31.96
CA GLY A 472 -19.01 -11.33 -30.95
C GLY A 472 -17.82 -10.53 -31.45
N GLN A 473 -17.92 -9.21 -31.38
CA GLN A 473 -16.87 -8.29 -31.80
C GLN A 473 -16.19 -7.63 -30.61
N TYR A 474 -14.87 -7.67 -30.63
CA TYR A 474 -14.03 -7.14 -29.57
C TYR A 474 -12.98 -6.20 -30.14
N TRP A 475 -12.93 -4.96 -29.64
CA TRP A 475 -11.91 -4.02 -30.03
C TRP A 475 -10.50 -4.50 -29.72
N THR A 476 -9.60 -4.27 -30.65
CA THR A 476 -8.16 -4.25 -30.40
C THR A 476 -7.68 -2.80 -30.28
N SER A 477 -6.51 -2.58 -29.68
CA SER A 477 -5.84 -1.28 -29.71
C SER A 477 -5.17 -0.98 -31.06
N SER A 478 -5.16 -1.96 -31.98
CA SER A 478 -4.59 -1.84 -33.32
C SER A 478 -5.55 -1.14 -34.30
N GLN A 479 -5.01 -0.56 -35.33
CA GLN A 479 -5.77 0.05 -36.42
C GLN A 479 -5.18 -0.34 -37.79
N THR A 480 -5.95 -0.12 -38.85
CA THR A 480 -5.44 -0.33 -40.22
C THR A 480 -4.26 0.60 -40.51
N SER A 481 -3.45 0.25 -41.51
CA SER A 481 -2.28 1.03 -41.93
C SER A 481 -2.60 2.48 -42.29
N LEU A 482 -3.79 2.74 -42.83
CA LEU A 482 -4.27 4.09 -43.12
C LEU A 482 -4.84 4.83 -41.92
N GLY A 483 -5.01 4.14 -40.76
CA GLY A 483 -5.54 4.72 -39.52
C GLY A 483 -7.03 5.10 -39.60
N THR A 484 -7.76 4.72 -40.62
CA THR A 484 -9.19 5.06 -40.85
C THR A 484 -10.14 4.13 -40.10
N LEU A 485 -9.76 2.85 -39.94
CA LEU A 485 -10.57 1.82 -39.29
C LEU A 485 -9.84 1.29 -38.05
N GLY A 486 -10.60 0.86 -37.06
CA GLY A 486 -10.10 0.06 -35.94
C GLY A 486 -10.05 -1.42 -36.30
N ARG A 487 -9.11 -2.17 -35.68
CA ARG A 487 -9.06 -3.63 -35.83
C ARG A 487 -9.93 -4.25 -34.74
N ILE A 488 -10.73 -5.26 -35.12
CA ILE A 488 -11.53 -6.07 -34.20
C ILE A 488 -11.05 -7.52 -34.20
N PHE A 489 -11.26 -8.17 -33.09
CA PHE A 489 -11.20 -9.62 -32.93
C PHE A 489 -12.63 -10.14 -32.93
N GLU A 490 -12.97 -10.98 -33.88
CA GLU A 490 -14.29 -11.57 -34.03
C GLU A 490 -14.29 -13.03 -33.61
N ILE A 491 -15.32 -13.43 -32.89
CA ILE A 491 -15.60 -14.80 -32.50
C ILE A 491 -16.96 -15.22 -33.01
N GLY A 492 -17.09 -16.48 -33.42
CA GLY A 492 -18.36 -17.03 -33.86
C GLY A 492 -18.43 -18.55 -33.59
N ASN A 493 -19.67 -19.06 -33.62
CA ASN A 493 -19.94 -20.49 -33.60
C ASN A 493 -20.33 -20.98 -34.99
N GLU A 494 -19.53 -21.87 -35.54
CA GLU A 494 -19.81 -22.49 -36.83
C GLU A 494 -20.03 -24.00 -36.68
N THR A 495 -20.61 -24.60 -37.71
CA THR A 495 -20.89 -26.05 -37.73
C THR A 495 -19.63 -26.90 -37.61
N GLY A 496 -18.46 -26.31 -37.93
CA GLY A 496 -17.15 -26.97 -37.86
C GLY A 496 -16.34 -26.68 -36.57
N GLY A 497 -16.86 -25.85 -35.69
CA GLY A 497 -16.16 -25.43 -34.46
C GLY A 497 -16.15 -23.91 -34.26
N PRO A 498 -15.45 -23.40 -33.22
CA PRO A 498 -15.41 -21.97 -32.96
C PRO A 498 -14.57 -21.24 -34.01
N ARG A 499 -15.15 -20.19 -34.60
CA ARG A 499 -14.49 -19.26 -35.49
C ARG A 499 -13.77 -18.18 -34.66
N THR A 500 -12.57 -17.81 -35.08
CA THR A 500 -11.85 -16.64 -34.60
C THR A 500 -11.12 -15.97 -35.75
N GLU A 501 -11.37 -14.71 -35.97
CA GLU A 501 -10.74 -13.96 -37.05
C GLU A 501 -10.47 -12.51 -36.68
N PHE A 502 -9.74 -11.80 -37.54
CA PHE A 502 -9.51 -10.38 -37.40
C PHE A 502 -10.14 -9.64 -38.57
N ASP A 503 -10.89 -8.61 -38.27
CA ASP A 503 -11.48 -7.74 -39.25
C ASP A 503 -11.24 -6.26 -38.89
N SER A 504 -11.80 -5.37 -39.72
CA SER A 504 -11.63 -3.92 -39.57
C SER A 504 -12.98 -3.24 -39.65
N GLU A 505 -13.30 -2.47 -38.63
CA GLU A 505 -14.57 -1.78 -38.50
C GLU A 505 -14.41 -0.25 -38.40
N ALA A 506 -15.46 0.47 -38.73
CA ALA A 506 -15.52 1.89 -38.51
C ALA A 506 -15.29 2.19 -37.01
N LYS A 507 -14.45 3.17 -36.70
CA LYS A 507 -14.12 3.53 -35.30
C LYS A 507 -15.33 3.95 -34.46
N SER A 508 -16.43 4.30 -35.13
CA SER A 508 -17.73 4.59 -34.53
C SER A 508 -18.64 3.36 -34.36
N THR A 509 -18.16 2.16 -34.63
CA THR A 509 -18.89 0.92 -34.31
C THR A 509 -18.74 0.64 -32.81
N GLY A 510 -19.85 0.40 -32.12
CA GLY A 510 -19.83 0.01 -30.73
C GLY A 510 -19.49 -1.48 -30.60
N ALA A 511 -18.31 -1.81 -30.12
CA ALA A 511 -17.90 -3.20 -29.85
C ALA A 511 -17.53 -3.42 -28.38
N SER A 512 -17.53 -4.69 -27.97
CA SER A 512 -17.10 -5.09 -26.63
C SER A 512 -15.59 -4.86 -26.44
N VAL A 513 -15.18 -4.65 -25.21
CA VAL A 513 -13.76 -4.57 -24.83
C VAL A 513 -13.44 -5.65 -23.79
N ARG A 514 -12.42 -6.46 -24.06
CA ARG A 514 -11.88 -7.43 -23.11
C ARG A 514 -10.46 -7.01 -22.75
N CYS A 515 -10.27 -6.58 -21.52
CA CYS A 515 -8.97 -6.02 -21.12
C CYS A 515 -7.90 -7.10 -20.89
N VAL A 516 -6.66 -6.73 -21.14
CA VAL A 516 -5.46 -7.52 -20.79
C VAL A 516 -4.56 -6.70 -19.87
N ARG A 517 -3.84 -7.36 -18.98
CA ARG A 517 -2.99 -6.67 -18.01
C ARG A 517 -1.69 -6.18 -18.65
N VAL A 518 -1.28 -4.98 -18.24
CA VAL A 518 0.05 -4.44 -18.49
C VAL A 518 1.03 -5.16 -17.56
N LYS A 519 2.06 -5.77 -18.11
CA LYS A 519 3.12 -6.49 -17.36
C LYS A 519 4.22 -5.57 -16.88
#